data_0d47e6e5f92d9bdc6286ae34ef5c1164
#
_entry.id   0d47e6e5f92d9bdc6286ae34ef5c1164
#
_cell.length_a   1.000
_cell.length_b   1.000
_cell.length_c   1.000
_cell.angle_alpha   90.00
_cell.angle_beta   90.00
_cell.angle_gamma   90.00
#
_symmetry.space_group_name_H-M   'P 1'
#
loop_
_entity.id
_entity.type
_entity.pdbx_description
1 polymer ?
#
loop_
_entity_poly.entity_id
_entity_poly.type
_entity_poly.pdbx_seq_one_letter_code
_entity_poly.pdbx_strand_id
1 'polypeptide(L)'
;MCIRDQGYKCSSEELRERIWKIARELNYMPNEAARNLKKGITNTSQKVWYLDVLMTRTGNLETDPFFSELLRVIESEIHRQGCILMHIFHQPLFSNDRKCRTENIDKIIVQMEPDGDIHSDGLIIIGKCNDNVLKKLSAKYRSIVSVNRNSTNYLVDEVICDGKRIAAMAVEYLIGLGHRKIGYVGDCHNESRYKGYQDTLFQYGIDMDISFVIEAEHTEAEGYAVMERLIQRGDAPTAIYCANDMIAIGMLKCLNKYKNRYYVP
;
A
#
# COMPACT_ATOMS: atom_id res chain seq x y z
N MET A 1 32.81 -8.65 0.04
CA MET A 1 32.21 -8.32 -1.26
C MET A 1 31.35 -9.48 -1.70
N CYS A 2 30.05 -9.28 -1.84
CA CYS A 2 29.12 -10.38 -2.09
C CYS A 2 29.24 -10.86 -3.54
N ILE A 3 29.36 -12.17 -3.77
CA ILE A 3 29.46 -12.81 -5.10
C ILE A 3 28.28 -12.39 -6.01
N ARG A 4 27.14 -12.07 -5.43
CA ARG A 4 25.95 -11.61 -6.13
C ARG A 4 26.11 -10.26 -6.83
N ASP A 5 26.92 -9.35 -6.30
CA ASP A 5 27.14 -8.02 -6.90
C ASP A 5 27.83 -8.10 -8.26
N GLN A 6 28.29 -9.28 -8.68
CA GLN A 6 29.01 -9.54 -9.92
C GLN A 6 28.18 -10.25 -10.99
N GLY A 7 26.87 -10.52 -10.74
CA GLY A 7 25.99 -11.17 -11.72
C GLY A 7 26.19 -12.69 -11.87
N TYR A 8 26.99 -13.34 -11.02
CA TYR A 8 27.19 -14.78 -11.06
C TYR A 8 25.98 -15.54 -10.50
N LYS A 9 25.47 -16.51 -11.28
CA LYS A 9 24.34 -17.37 -10.90
C LYS A 9 24.74 -18.57 -10.01
N CYS A 10 25.64 -18.38 -9.06
CA CYS A 10 26.19 -19.51 -8.29
C CYS A 10 25.58 -19.71 -6.89
N SER A 11 24.47 -19.05 -6.57
CA SER A 11 23.79 -19.22 -5.28
C SER A 11 22.33 -19.62 -5.45
N SER A 12 21.82 -20.52 -4.59
CA SER A 12 20.41 -20.84 -4.53
C SER A 12 19.55 -19.61 -4.14
N GLU A 13 18.27 -19.63 -4.46
CA GLU A 13 17.34 -18.55 -4.14
C GLU A 13 17.24 -18.33 -2.63
N GLU A 14 17.17 -19.42 -1.85
CA GLU A 14 17.18 -19.38 -0.38
C GLU A 14 18.41 -18.69 0.21
N LEU A 15 19.60 -18.98 -0.35
CA LEU A 15 20.84 -18.33 0.09
C LEU A 15 20.84 -16.82 -0.23
N ARG A 16 20.25 -16.44 -1.36
CA ARG A 16 20.10 -15.03 -1.75
C ARG A 16 19.19 -14.28 -0.77
N GLU A 17 18.04 -14.85 -0.43
CA GLU A 17 17.11 -14.25 0.53
C GLU A 17 17.74 -14.10 1.91
N ARG A 18 18.48 -15.11 2.35
CA ARG A 18 19.21 -15.06 3.63
C ARG A 18 20.28 -13.97 3.65
N ILE A 19 21.03 -13.82 2.55
CA ILE A 19 22.04 -12.75 2.41
C ILE A 19 21.35 -11.36 2.43
N TRP A 20 20.21 -11.21 1.75
CA TRP A 20 19.47 -9.95 1.75
C TRP A 20 18.87 -9.61 3.12
N LYS A 21 18.40 -10.61 3.86
CA LYS A 21 17.93 -10.43 5.23
C LYS A 21 19.05 -9.90 6.13
N ILE A 22 20.20 -10.55 6.11
CA ILE A 22 21.38 -10.14 6.89
C ILE A 22 21.89 -8.76 6.47
N ALA A 23 21.92 -8.47 5.18
CA ALA A 23 22.34 -7.16 4.67
C ALA A 23 21.43 -6.03 5.17
N ARG A 24 20.13 -6.27 5.24
CA ARG A 24 19.16 -5.31 5.82
C ARG A 24 19.34 -5.14 7.33
N GLU A 25 19.50 -6.25 8.06
CA GLU A 25 19.75 -6.22 9.52
C GLU A 25 21.02 -5.45 9.89
N LEU A 26 22.04 -5.50 8.99
CA LEU A 26 23.32 -4.81 9.18
C LEU A 26 23.39 -3.41 8.54
N ASN A 27 22.28 -2.92 8.00
CA ASN A 27 22.27 -1.64 7.22
C ASN A 27 23.37 -1.59 6.15
N TYR A 28 23.66 -2.73 5.51
CA TYR A 28 24.72 -2.82 4.53
C TYR A 28 24.34 -2.15 3.21
N MET A 29 25.03 -1.09 2.87
CA MET A 29 24.91 -0.38 1.59
C MET A 29 26.04 -0.78 0.65
N PRO A 30 25.75 -1.37 -0.54
CA PRO A 30 26.78 -1.69 -1.52
C PRO A 30 27.47 -0.43 -2.04
N ASN A 31 28.79 -0.37 -1.98
CA ASN A 31 29.55 0.77 -2.48
C ASN A 31 29.61 0.75 -4.03
N GLU A 32 28.82 1.62 -4.67
CA GLU A 32 28.76 1.73 -6.14
C GLU A 32 30.03 2.30 -6.76
N ALA A 33 30.71 3.21 -6.10
CA ALA A 33 32.00 3.71 -6.58
C ALA A 33 32.99 2.56 -6.73
N ALA A 34 33.03 1.64 -5.78
CA ALA A 34 33.87 0.43 -5.86
C ALA A 34 33.41 -0.54 -6.97
N ARG A 35 32.10 -0.63 -7.25
CA ARG A 35 31.56 -1.42 -8.37
C ARG A 35 31.93 -0.84 -9.73
N ASN A 36 31.80 0.47 -9.90
CA ASN A 36 32.11 1.17 -11.14
C ASN A 36 33.60 1.12 -11.44
N LEU A 37 34.45 1.28 -10.42
CA LEU A 37 35.94 1.14 -10.57
C LEU A 37 36.31 -0.27 -11.06
N LYS A 38 35.64 -1.31 -10.56
CA LYS A 38 35.89 -2.70 -10.96
C LYS A 38 35.38 -3.04 -12.36
N LYS A 39 34.35 -2.35 -12.85
CA LYS A 39 33.83 -2.50 -14.22
C LYS A 39 34.62 -1.71 -15.26
N GLY A 40 35.66 -0.98 -14.84
CA GLY A 40 36.48 -0.15 -15.75
C GLY A 40 35.70 1.07 -16.30
N ILE A 41 34.55 1.42 -15.70
CA ILE A 41 33.74 2.58 -16.09
C ILE A 41 34.38 3.81 -15.42
N THR A 42 35.38 4.39 -16.09
CA THR A 42 36.13 5.55 -15.56
C THR A 42 35.60 6.90 -16.00
N ASN A 43 34.60 6.96 -16.85
CA ASN A 43 34.03 8.25 -17.30
C ASN A 43 32.63 8.08 -17.87
N THR A 44 31.66 8.19 -17.03
CA THR A 44 30.40 8.92 -17.33
C THR A 44 29.96 9.55 -16.04
N SER A 45 29.82 10.86 -16.02
CA SER A 45 29.13 11.64 -14.97
C SER A 45 27.65 11.28 -14.94
N GLN A 46 27.35 10.01 -14.80
CA GLN A 46 25.97 9.57 -14.59
C GLN A 46 25.60 10.01 -13.17
N LYS A 47 24.72 11.00 -13.09
CA LYS A 47 24.20 11.49 -11.82
C LYS A 47 23.60 10.28 -11.08
N VAL A 48 24.15 9.97 -9.90
CA VAL A 48 23.56 8.98 -9.01
C VAL A 48 22.36 9.63 -8.34
N TRP A 49 21.21 8.97 -8.42
CA TRP A 49 19.98 9.44 -7.81
C TRP A 49 19.80 8.81 -6.44
N TYR A 50 19.47 9.64 -5.46
CA TYR A 50 19.20 9.25 -4.08
C TYR A 50 17.70 9.26 -3.84
N LEU A 51 17.12 8.15 -3.37
CA LEU A 51 15.70 7.97 -3.21
C LEU A 51 15.36 7.56 -1.78
N ASP A 52 14.27 8.11 -1.27
CA ASP A 52 13.62 7.66 -0.05
C ASP A 52 12.35 6.88 -0.38
N VAL A 53 11.95 5.98 0.53
CA VAL A 53 10.67 5.28 0.49
C VAL A 53 9.90 5.61 1.75
N LEU A 54 8.62 5.94 1.59
CA LEU A 54 7.68 6.19 2.68
C LEU A 54 6.54 5.18 2.64
N MET A 55 6.47 4.35 3.68
CA MET A 55 5.37 3.41 3.90
C MET A 55 4.31 4.05 4.78
N THR A 56 3.12 4.25 4.23
CA THR A 56 1.99 4.87 4.95
C THR A 56 0.92 3.87 5.36
N ARG A 57 1.05 2.61 4.96
CA ARG A 57 -0.01 1.61 5.15
C ARG A 57 0.12 0.89 6.49
N THR A 58 1.29 0.41 6.82
CA THR A 58 1.54 -0.43 7.99
C THR A 58 2.86 -0.11 8.66
N GLY A 59 2.90 -0.25 9.97
CA GLY A 59 4.16 -0.22 10.75
C GLY A 59 4.81 -1.60 10.88
N ASN A 60 4.09 -2.67 10.53
CA ASN A 60 4.59 -4.05 10.61
C ASN A 60 4.38 -4.76 9.27
N LEU A 61 5.47 -4.91 8.51
CA LEU A 61 5.48 -5.58 7.21
C LEU A 61 5.24 -7.09 7.31
N GLU A 62 5.51 -7.72 8.45
CA GLU A 62 5.28 -9.16 8.64
C GLU A 62 3.80 -9.52 8.59
N THR A 63 2.94 -8.57 8.97
CA THR A 63 1.48 -8.74 8.97
C THR A 63 0.80 -8.31 7.68
N ASP A 64 1.54 -7.74 6.74
CA ASP A 64 1.02 -7.25 5.46
C ASP A 64 1.87 -7.76 4.27
N PRO A 65 1.62 -8.99 3.81
CA PRO A 65 2.42 -9.63 2.75
C PRO A 65 2.44 -8.85 1.44
N PHE A 66 1.32 -8.17 1.10
CA PHE A 66 1.22 -7.39 -0.13
C PHE A 66 2.22 -6.21 -0.11
N PHE A 67 2.24 -5.45 0.97
CA PHE A 67 3.12 -4.28 1.06
C PHE A 67 4.59 -4.67 1.28
N SER A 68 4.86 -5.77 1.95
CA SER A 68 6.23 -6.29 2.08
C SER A 68 6.81 -6.73 0.73
N GLU A 69 6.02 -7.40 -0.09
CA GLU A 69 6.45 -7.81 -1.44
C GLU A 69 6.62 -6.59 -2.36
N LEU A 70 5.70 -5.63 -2.29
CA LEU A 70 5.79 -4.38 -3.06
C LEU A 70 7.07 -3.59 -2.70
N LEU A 71 7.37 -3.45 -1.41
CA LEU A 71 8.61 -2.82 -0.96
C LEU A 71 9.85 -3.57 -1.49
N ARG A 72 9.85 -4.89 -1.40
CA ARG A 72 10.95 -5.73 -1.91
C ARG A 72 11.22 -5.52 -3.40
N VAL A 73 10.14 -5.42 -4.19
CA VAL A 73 10.24 -5.17 -5.64
C VAL A 73 10.80 -3.77 -5.91
N ILE A 74 10.31 -2.76 -5.19
CA ILE A 74 10.80 -1.37 -5.32
C ILE A 74 12.28 -1.27 -4.94
N GLU A 75 12.70 -1.86 -3.82
CA GLU A 75 14.11 -1.91 -3.43
C GLU A 75 14.99 -2.56 -4.52
N SER A 76 14.54 -3.70 -5.04
CA SER A 76 15.26 -4.41 -6.10
C SER A 76 15.40 -3.56 -7.37
N GLU A 77 14.33 -2.85 -7.73
CA GLU A 77 14.31 -2.01 -8.94
C GLU A 77 15.17 -0.75 -8.78
N ILE A 78 15.14 -0.09 -7.63
CA ILE A 78 16.03 1.04 -7.30
C ILE A 78 17.49 0.63 -7.53
N HIS A 79 17.89 -0.52 -6.99
CA HIS A 79 19.25 -1.03 -7.18
C HIS A 79 19.56 -1.40 -8.64
N ARG A 80 18.58 -1.97 -9.35
CA ARG A 80 18.75 -2.34 -10.77
C ARG A 80 18.97 -1.12 -11.66
N GLN A 81 18.32 0.00 -11.34
CA GLN A 81 18.46 1.27 -12.06
C GLN A 81 19.73 2.05 -11.69
N GLY A 82 20.55 1.57 -10.75
CA GLY A 82 21.76 2.25 -10.29
C GLY A 82 21.45 3.45 -9.37
N CYS A 83 20.24 3.53 -8.82
CA CYS A 83 19.88 4.49 -7.79
C CYS A 83 20.28 4.00 -6.39
N ILE A 84 20.38 4.91 -5.45
CA ILE A 84 20.69 4.61 -4.04
C ILE A 84 19.43 4.84 -3.22
N LEU A 85 18.97 3.79 -2.54
CA LEU A 85 17.95 3.90 -1.52
C LEU A 85 18.61 4.42 -0.23
N MET A 86 18.18 5.61 0.21
CA MET A 86 18.72 6.25 1.42
C MET A 86 17.99 5.78 2.66
N HIS A 87 16.67 5.99 2.69
CA HIS A 87 15.87 5.70 3.88
C HIS A 87 14.56 5.02 3.51
N ILE A 88 14.05 4.22 4.46
CA ILE A 88 12.68 3.68 4.43
C ILE A 88 12.00 4.19 5.70
N PHE A 89 11.01 5.06 5.52
CA PHE A 89 10.22 5.61 6.60
C PHE A 89 8.91 4.84 6.76
N HIS A 90 8.52 4.53 7.99
CA HIS A 90 7.26 3.90 8.32
C HIS A 90 6.39 4.89 9.09
N GLN A 91 5.38 5.47 8.42
CA GLN A 91 4.46 6.46 8.99
C GLN A 91 3.00 6.11 8.71
N PRO A 92 2.43 5.08 9.35
CA PRO A 92 1.03 4.68 9.14
C PRO A 92 0.03 5.78 9.47
N LEU A 93 0.41 6.70 10.36
CA LEU A 93 -0.37 7.88 10.70
C LEU A 93 -0.74 8.71 9.48
N PHE A 94 0.15 8.79 8.49
CA PHE A 94 -0.06 9.61 7.29
C PHE A 94 -1.16 9.10 6.36
N SER A 95 -1.65 7.87 6.57
CA SER A 95 -2.77 7.31 5.81
C SER A 95 -4.15 7.73 6.33
N ASN A 96 -4.26 8.22 7.58
CA ASN A 96 -5.52 8.45 8.26
C ASN A 96 -5.79 9.94 8.45
N ASP A 97 -6.77 10.48 7.73
CA ASP A 97 -7.15 11.89 7.76
C ASP A 97 -7.53 12.40 9.17
N ARG A 98 -8.21 11.58 9.97
CA ARG A 98 -8.62 11.98 11.33
C ARG A 98 -7.41 12.08 12.27
N LYS A 99 -6.56 11.07 12.26
CA LYS A 99 -5.33 11.04 13.08
C LYS A 99 -4.36 12.14 12.65
N CYS A 100 -4.22 12.38 11.34
CA CYS A 100 -3.39 13.47 10.82
C CYS A 100 -3.82 14.87 11.27
N ARG A 101 -5.10 15.08 11.57
CA ARG A 101 -5.59 16.39 12.07
C ARG A 101 -5.22 16.67 13.53
N THR A 102 -5.04 15.62 14.32
CA THR A 102 -4.78 15.73 15.77
C THR A 102 -3.29 15.72 16.11
N GLU A 103 -2.45 15.26 15.20
CA GLU A 103 -1.02 15.14 15.41
C GLU A 103 -0.22 16.28 14.79
N ASN A 104 0.95 16.56 15.36
CA ASN A 104 1.88 17.55 14.82
C ASN A 104 2.67 16.95 13.64
N ILE A 105 2.05 16.96 12.45
CA ILE A 105 2.63 16.40 11.23
C ILE A 105 3.96 17.07 10.88
N ASP A 106 4.13 18.35 11.13
CA ASP A 106 5.37 19.07 10.80
C ASP A 106 6.55 18.52 11.58
N LYS A 107 6.38 18.19 12.86
CA LYS A 107 7.43 17.56 13.65
C LYS A 107 7.81 16.18 13.09
N ILE A 108 6.83 15.40 12.65
CA ILE A 108 7.09 14.06 12.08
C ILE A 108 7.83 14.18 10.76
N ILE A 109 7.43 15.14 9.90
CA ILE A 109 8.12 15.38 8.63
C ILE A 109 9.56 15.86 8.85
N VAL A 110 9.81 16.69 9.87
CA VAL A 110 11.17 17.11 10.24
C VAL A 110 12.01 15.92 10.70
N GLN A 111 11.44 14.98 11.46
CA GLN A 111 12.13 13.74 11.88
C GLN A 111 12.48 12.80 10.71
N MET A 112 11.84 12.98 9.55
CA MET A 112 12.22 12.27 8.31
C MET A 112 13.42 12.92 7.60
N GLU A 113 13.98 14.02 8.14
CA GLU A 113 15.18 14.63 7.59
C GLU A 113 16.40 13.83 8.01
N PRO A 114 17.20 13.36 7.05
CA PRO A 114 18.44 12.69 7.40
C PRO A 114 19.41 13.70 8.03
N ASP A 115 20.12 13.24 9.06
CA ASP A 115 21.27 13.97 9.59
C ASP A 115 22.41 13.89 8.57
N GLY A 116 22.62 14.93 7.77
CA GLY A 116 23.74 14.96 6.81
C GLY A 116 23.52 15.89 5.61
N ASP A 117 24.60 16.11 4.85
CA ASP A 117 24.64 17.00 3.68
C ASP A 117 24.00 16.40 2.40
N ILE A 118 23.61 15.12 2.41
CA ILE A 118 23.08 14.42 1.24
C ILE A 118 21.54 14.41 1.35
N HIS A 119 20.89 15.16 0.47
CA HIS A 119 19.45 15.16 0.35
C HIS A 119 18.98 14.17 -0.71
N SER A 120 17.86 13.49 -0.44
CA SER A 120 17.22 12.61 -1.41
C SER A 120 16.66 13.41 -2.59
N ASP A 121 16.90 12.94 -3.80
CA ASP A 121 16.39 13.56 -5.03
C ASP A 121 14.88 13.30 -5.21
N GLY A 122 14.36 12.18 -4.68
CA GLY A 122 12.96 11.79 -4.83
C GLY A 122 12.43 10.91 -3.72
N LEU A 123 11.11 10.84 -3.66
CA LEU A 123 10.35 10.07 -2.68
C LEU A 123 9.38 9.12 -3.38
N ILE A 124 9.40 7.85 -3.00
CA ILE A 124 8.39 6.86 -3.39
C ILE A 124 7.47 6.63 -2.19
N ILE A 125 6.18 6.94 -2.35
CA ILE A 125 5.18 6.74 -1.30
C ILE A 125 4.41 5.46 -1.61
N ILE A 126 4.35 4.54 -0.66
CA ILE A 126 3.64 3.27 -0.79
C ILE A 126 2.41 3.28 0.12
N GLY A 127 1.24 3.17 -0.50
CA GLY A 127 -0.04 3.19 0.18
C GLY A 127 -0.71 4.56 0.19
N LYS A 128 -1.86 4.63 0.88
CA LYS A 128 -2.67 5.85 0.96
C LYS A 128 -1.93 6.93 1.76
N CYS A 129 -1.88 8.13 1.24
CA CYS A 129 -1.28 9.28 1.89
C CYS A 129 -2.26 10.46 1.92
N ASN A 130 -2.42 11.08 3.09
CA ASN A 130 -3.23 12.27 3.28
C ASN A 130 -2.76 13.41 2.38
N ASP A 131 -3.70 14.13 1.77
CA ASP A 131 -3.40 15.21 0.81
C ASP A 131 -2.59 16.36 1.43
N ASN A 132 -2.83 16.71 2.71
CA ASN A 132 -2.08 17.77 3.39
C ASN A 132 -0.64 17.34 3.67
N VAL A 133 -0.42 16.08 4.06
CA VAL A 133 0.92 15.50 4.21
C VAL A 133 1.62 15.49 2.87
N LEU A 134 0.95 15.05 1.80
CA LEU A 134 1.50 15.00 0.46
C LEU A 134 1.94 16.38 -0.04
N LYS A 135 1.12 17.43 0.17
CA LYS A 135 1.48 18.80 -0.17
C LYS A 135 2.74 19.29 0.56
N LYS A 136 2.89 18.94 1.85
CA LYS A 136 4.07 19.30 2.64
C LYS A 136 5.31 18.55 2.14
N LEU A 137 5.18 17.25 1.83
CA LEU A 137 6.26 16.45 1.25
C LEU A 137 6.66 16.96 -0.14
N SER A 138 5.70 17.43 -0.96
CA SER A 138 5.97 18.02 -2.28
C SER A 138 6.75 19.33 -2.21
N ALA A 139 6.72 20.04 -1.09
CA ALA A 139 7.58 21.21 -0.88
C ALA A 139 9.03 20.80 -0.55
N LYS A 140 9.25 19.58 -0.09
CA LYS A 140 10.55 19.07 0.37
C LYS A 140 11.28 18.25 -0.71
N TYR A 141 10.59 17.36 -1.37
CA TYR A 141 11.16 16.48 -2.40
C TYR A 141 10.92 17.06 -3.80
N ARG A 142 11.95 17.01 -4.63
CA ARG A 142 11.86 17.46 -6.03
C ARG A 142 10.90 16.62 -6.87
N SER A 143 10.86 15.34 -6.63
CA SER A 143 10.00 14.39 -7.32
C SER A 143 9.35 13.43 -6.33
N ILE A 144 8.06 13.22 -6.48
CA ILE A 144 7.30 12.24 -5.69
C ILE A 144 6.52 11.36 -6.65
N VAL A 145 6.61 10.05 -6.42
CA VAL A 145 5.77 9.05 -7.06
C VAL A 145 5.03 8.28 -5.98
N SER A 146 3.74 8.16 -6.13
CA SER A 146 2.89 7.38 -5.23
C SER A 146 2.57 6.02 -5.86
N VAL A 147 2.53 4.98 -5.04
CA VAL A 147 2.21 3.62 -5.47
C VAL A 147 1.04 3.11 -4.66
N ASN A 148 -0.02 2.70 -5.35
CA ASN A 148 -1.23 2.12 -4.77
C ASN A 148 -1.93 3.04 -3.74
N ARG A 149 -1.94 4.33 -3.98
CA ARG A 149 -2.63 5.31 -3.13
C ARG A 149 -4.16 5.19 -3.23
N ASN A 150 -4.64 4.75 -4.40
CA ASN A 150 -6.07 4.56 -4.70
C ASN A 150 -6.93 5.82 -4.49
N SER A 151 -6.34 6.99 -4.65
CA SER A 151 -7.02 8.26 -4.48
C SER A 151 -7.87 8.62 -5.68
N THR A 152 -8.86 9.49 -5.47
CA THR A 152 -9.68 10.09 -6.55
C THR A 152 -9.08 11.36 -7.11
N ASN A 153 -7.97 11.85 -6.56
CA ASN A 153 -7.22 13.01 -7.05
C ASN A 153 -5.76 12.63 -7.38
N TYR A 154 -5.15 13.34 -8.31
CA TYR A 154 -3.81 13.09 -8.82
C TYR A 154 -2.90 14.29 -8.49
N LEU A 155 -2.55 14.44 -7.20
CA LEU A 155 -1.67 15.53 -6.74
C LEU A 155 -0.19 15.29 -7.08
N VAL A 156 0.19 14.04 -7.33
CA VAL A 156 1.52 13.59 -7.74
C VAL A 156 1.38 12.47 -8.76
N ASP A 157 2.45 12.12 -9.45
CA ASP A 157 2.48 10.95 -10.31
C ASP A 157 2.18 9.69 -9.50
N GLU A 158 1.32 8.82 -10.03
CA GLU A 158 0.83 7.66 -9.31
C GLU A 158 0.84 6.40 -10.17
N VAL A 159 1.42 5.34 -9.63
CA VAL A 159 1.27 3.98 -10.14
C VAL A 159 0.08 3.34 -9.43
N ILE A 160 -1.01 3.15 -10.18
CA ILE A 160 -2.27 2.65 -9.64
C ILE A 160 -2.61 1.28 -10.18
N CYS A 161 -3.33 0.52 -9.35
CA CYS A 161 -4.26 -0.49 -9.83
C CYS A 161 -5.62 0.22 -9.95
N ASP A 162 -6.28 0.18 -11.11
CA ASP A 162 -7.54 0.91 -11.35
C ASP A 162 -8.65 0.41 -10.40
N GLY A 163 -8.64 0.93 -9.18
CA GLY A 163 -9.54 0.53 -8.12
C GLY A 163 -11.01 0.75 -8.47
N LYS A 164 -11.30 1.80 -9.26
CA LYS A 164 -12.66 2.08 -9.73
C LYS A 164 -13.16 0.96 -10.66
N ARG A 165 -12.34 0.56 -11.61
CA ARG A 165 -12.68 -0.53 -12.56
C ARG A 165 -12.80 -1.88 -11.86
N ILE A 166 -11.87 -2.17 -10.93
CA ILE A 166 -11.91 -3.43 -10.15
C ILE A 166 -13.20 -3.52 -9.34
N ALA A 167 -13.58 -2.43 -8.66
CA ALA A 167 -14.83 -2.39 -7.92
C ALA A 167 -16.04 -2.56 -8.83
N ALA A 168 -16.05 -1.91 -9.99
CA ALA A 168 -17.12 -2.07 -10.97
C ALA A 168 -17.26 -3.54 -11.38
N MET A 169 -16.18 -4.20 -11.78
CA MET A 169 -16.20 -5.62 -12.17
C MET A 169 -16.75 -6.52 -11.06
N ALA A 170 -16.32 -6.31 -9.80
CA ALA A 170 -16.77 -7.10 -8.68
C ALA A 170 -18.27 -6.89 -8.39
N VAL A 171 -18.72 -5.63 -8.39
CA VAL A 171 -20.14 -5.30 -8.12
C VAL A 171 -21.04 -5.76 -9.28
N GLU A 172 -20.61 -5.61 -10.54
CA GLU A 172 -21.32 -6.15 -11.70
C GLU A 172 -21.48 -7.67 -11.61
N TYR A 173 -20.45 -8.38 -11.18
CA TYR A 173 -20.53 -9.81 -10.95
C TYR A 173 -21.59 -10.17 -9.91
N LEU A 174 -21.62 -9.47 -8.77
CA LEU A 174 -22.65 -9.67 -7.74
C LEU A 174 -24.08 -9.36 -8.27
N ILE A 175 -24.21 -8.30 -9.06
CA ILE A 175 -25.48 -7.94 -9.69
C ILE A 175 -25.92 -9.04 -10.68
N GLY A 176 -24.98 -9.58 -11.44
CA GLY A 176 -25.20 -10.69 -12.38
C GLY A 176 -25.66 -11.97 -11.68
N LEU A 177 -25.26 -12.20 -10.44
CA LEU A 177 -25.75 -13.29 -9.59
C LEU A 177 -27.14 -13.00 -8.97
N GLY A 178 -27.74 -11.85 -9.25
CA GLY A 178 -29.06 -11.47 -8.78
C GLY A 178 -29.11 -10.66 -7.49
N HIS A 179 -27.96 -10.32 -6.92
CA HIS A 179 -27.91 -9.48 -5.71
C HIS A 179 -28.38 -8.05 -6.06
N ARG A 180 -29.19 -7.47 -5.15
CA ARG A 180 -29.65 -6.07 -5.23
C ARG A 180 -29.38 -5.32 -3.94
N LYS A 181 -29.16 -6.02 -2.84
CA LYS A 181 -28.84 -5.51 -1.51
C LYS A 181 -27.34 -5.80 -1.29
N ILE A 182 -26.52 -4.93 -1.82
CA ILE A 182 -25.04 -5.09 -1.85
C ILE A 182 -24.41 -4.07 -0.90
N GLY A 183 -23.63 -4.55 0.07
CA GLY A 183 -22.89 -3.71 1.02
C GLY A 183 -21.47 -3.40 0.54
N TYR A 184 -20.87 -2.39 1.15
CA TYR A 184 -19.47 -2.03 1.01
C TYR A 184 -18.79 -2.01 2.38
N VAL A 185 -17.59 -2.58 2.47
CA VAL A 185 -16.75 -2.50 3.67
C VAL A 185 -15.33 -2.07 3.29
N GLY A 186 -14.89 -0.94 3.83
CA GLY A 186 -13.57 -0.38 3.57
C GLY A 186 -13.51 1.12 3.81
N ASP A 187 -12.44 1.76 3.32
CA ASP A 187 -12.29 3.21 3.39
C ASP A 187 -13.30 3.89 2.44
N CYS A 188 -14.04 4.86 2.95
CA CYS A 188 -15.05 5.62 2.21
C CYS A 188 -14.56 7.01 1.81
N HIS A 189 -13.37 7.44 2.25
CA HIS A 189 -12.85 8.78 2.02
C HIS A 189 -11.79 8.77 0.92
N ASN A 190 -12.04 9.53 -0.16
CA ASN A 190 -11.09 9.69 -1.28
C ASN A 190 -10.56 8.33 -1.78
N GLU A 191 -11.46 7.36 -1.95
CA GLU A 191 -11.14 5.97 -2.27
C GLU A 191 -11.79 5.56 -3.60
N SER A 192 -10.95 5.21 -4.57
CA SER A 192 -11.40 4.90 -5.93
C SER A 192 -12.28 3.65 -6.00
N ARG A 193 -12.05 2.65 -5.14
CA ARG A 193 -12.88 1.44 -5.08
C ARG A 193 -14.27 1.74 -4.56
N TYR A 194 -14.39 2.60 -3.54
CA TYR A 194 -15.68 3.06 -3.06
C TYR A 194 -16.45 3.82 -4.14
N LYS A 195 -15.75 4.70 -4.88
CA LYS A 195 -16.35 5.41 -6.01
C LYS A 195 -16.83 4.46 -7.10
N GLY A 196 -16.05 3.43 -7.42
CA GLY A 196 -16.44 2.38 -8.38
C GLY A 196 -17.70 1.63 -7.94
N TYR A 197 -17.79 1.25 -6.66
CA TYR A 197 -18.98 0.63 -6.09
C TYR A 197 -20.21 1.53 -6.24
N GLN A 198 -20.13 2.81 -5.85
CA GLN A 198 -21.23 3.77 -5.95
C GLN A 198 -21.69 3.96 -7.41
N ASP A 199 -20.75 4.23 -8.31
CA ASP A 199 -21.05 4.48 -9.71
C ASP A 199 -21.70 3.26 -10.37
N THR A 200 -21.28 2.05 -10.02
CA THR A 200 -21.84 0.82 -10.58
C THR A 200 -23.27 0.59 -10.10
N LEU A 201 -23.55 0.73 -8.80
CA LEU A 201 -24.93 0.62 -8.29
C LEU A 201 -25.84 1.64 -9.01
N PHE A 202 -25.38 2.88 -9.11
CA PHE A 202 -26.14 3.93 -9.81
C PHE A 202 -26.42 3.58 -11.28
N GLN A 203 -25.41 3.09 -12.02
CA GLN A 203 -25.58 2.68 -13.43
C GLN A 203 -26.61 1.57 -13.62
N TYR A 204 -26.72 0.67 -12.64
CA TYR A 204 -27.68 -0.43 -12.68
C TYR A 204 -29.03 -0.09 -12.01
N GLY A 205 -29.25 1.17 -11.61
CA GLY A 205 -30.50 1.61 -10.97
C GLY A 205 -30.76 0.96 -9.62
N ILE A 206 -29.71 0.61 -8.89
CA ILE A 206 -29.78 0.01 -7.57
C ILE A 206 -29.50 1.10 -6.53
N ASP A 207 -30.49 1.31 -5.64
CA ASP A 207 -30.32 2.25 -4.54
C ASP A 207 -29.28 1.77 -3.53
N MET A 208 -28.33 2.64 -3.24
CA MET A 208 -27.30 2.38 -2.25
C MET A 208 -27.88 2.58 -0.85
N ASP A 209 -27.96 1.49 -0.07
CA ASP A 209 -28.33 1.56 1.34
C ASP A 209 -27.11 1.94 2.19
N ILE A 210 -27.11 3.17 2.68
CA ILE A 210 -26.01 3.71 3.50
C ILE A 210 -25.77 2.93 4.79
N SER A 211 -26.76 2.19 5.29
CA SER A 211 -26.64 1.35 6.48
C SER A 211 -25.71 0.14 6.26
N PHE A 212 -25.43 -0.20 5.00
CA PHE A 212 -24.52 -1.26 4.58
C PHE A 212 -23.20 -0.73 4.04
N VAL A 213 -22.98 0.57 4.09
CA VAL A 213 -21.67 1.19 3.80
C VAL A 213 -20.93 1.37 5.12
N ILE A 214 -19.92 0.54 5.34
CA ILE A 214 -19.22 0.48 6.63
C ILE A 214 -17.75 0.86 6.40
N GLU A 215 -17.38 1.99 7.00
CA GLU A 215 -15.98 2.40 7.03
C GLU A 215 -15.18 1.48 7.95
N ALA A 216 -14.10 0.90 7.44
CA ALA A 216 -13.25 -0.03 8.15
C ALA A 216 -11.78 0.14 7.73
N GLU A 217 -10.86 -0.05 8.67
CA GLU A 217 -9.45 -0.21 8.36
C GLU A 217 -9.24 -1.53 7.59
N HIS A 218 -8.24 -1.55 6.70
CA HIS A 218 -8.01 -2.70 5.82
C HIS A 218 -7.31 -3.87 6.54
N THR A 219 -7.83 -4.30 7.67
CA THR A 219 -7.29 -5.38 8.50
C THR A 219 -8.27 -6.54 8.66
N GLU A 220 -7.74 -7.71 8.95
CA GLU A 220 -8.54 -8.90 9.26
C GLU A 220 -9.42 -8.69 10.51
N ALA A 221 -8.87 -8.05 11.53
CA ALA A 221 -9.58 -7.78 12.78
C ALA A 221 -10.81 -6.88 12.57
N GLU A 222 -10.67 -5.82 11.76
CA GLU A 222 -11.79 -4.95 11.41
C GLU A 222 -12.84 -5.69 10.58
N GLY A 223 -12.43 -6.49 9.60
CA GLY A 223 -13.34 -7.32 8.82
C GLY A 223 -14.15 -8.26 9.71
N TYR A 224 -13.50 -8.93 10.67
CA TYR A 224 -14.17 -9.79 11.65
C TYR A 224 -15.21 -9.03 12.48
N ALA A 225 -14.81 -7.89 13.07
CA ALA A 225 -15.66 -7.08 13.91
C ALA A 225 -16.86 -6.49 13.14
N VAL A 226 -16.67 -6.08 11.88
CA VAL A 226 -17.77 -5.62 11.01
C VAL A 226 -18.78 -6.73 10.79
N MET A 227 -18.33 -7.94 10.44
CA MET A 227 -19.24 -9.06 10.19
C MET A 227 -19.99 -9.46 11.44
N GLU A 228 -19.34 -9.49 12.60
CA GLU A 228 -20.00 -9.77 13.87
C GLU A 228 -21.12 -8.77 14.19
N ARG A 229 -20.89 -7.47 13.96
CA ARG A 229 -21.92 -6.41 14.10
C ARG A 229 -23.09 -6.60 13.14
N LEU A 230 -22.84 -6.96 11.88
CA LEU A 230 -23.90 -7.22 10.89
C LEU A 230 -24.76 -8.42 11.29
N ILE A 231 -24.17 -9.50 11.80
CA ILE A 231 -24.86 -10.68 12.30
C ILE A 231 -25.76 -10.31 13.51
N GLN A 232 -25.24 -9.51 14.45
CA GLN A 232 -25.97 -9.09 15.64
C GLN A 232 -27.15 -8.18 15.31
N ARG A 233 -27.04 -7.32 14.30
CA ARG A 233 -28.16 -6.47 13.83
C ARG A 233 -29.33 -7.29 13.27
N GLY A 234 -29.08 -8.49 12.77
CA GLY A 234 -30.08 -9.32 12.12
C GLY A 234 -30.55 -8.81 10.76
N ASP A 235 -30.09 -7.67 10.31
CA ASP A 235 -30.28 -7.11 8.97
C ASP A 235 -28.93 -6.99 8.27
N ALA A 236 -28.72 -7.80 7.24
CA ALA A 236 -27.48 -7.86 6.50
C ALA A 236 -27.75 -7.75 4.99
N PRO A 237 -26.81 -7.20 4.22
CA PRO A 237 -26.87 -7.26 2.77
C PRO A 237 -26.78 -8.71 2.30
N THR A 238 -27.26 -8.98 1.08
CA THR A 238 -27.18 -10.33 0.48
C THR A 238 -25.82 -10.61 -0.15
N ALA A 239 -25.03 -9.56 -0.39
CA ALA A 239 -23.64 -9.63 -0.82
C ALA A 239 -22.87 -8.42 -0.28
N ILE A 240 -21.55 -8.58 -0.13
CA ILE A 240 -20.68 -7.52 0.37
C ILE A 240 -19.45 -7.44 -0.54
N TYR A 241 -19.16 -6.23 -1.03
CA TYR A 241 -17.90 -5.90 -1.67
C TYR A 241 -16.92 -5.36 -0.61
N CYS A 242 -15.86 -6.12 -0.36
CA CYS A 242 -14.77 -5.71 0.54
C CYS A 242 -13.70 -4.96 -0.25
N ALA A 243 -13.21 -3.85 0.30
CA ALA A 243 -12.19 -3.03 -0.36
C ALA A 243 -10.83 -3.74 -0.51
N ASN A 244 -10.55 -4.78 0.30
CA ASN A 244 -9.38 -5.64 0.17
C ASN A 244 -9.62 -7.04 0.74
N ASP A 245 -8.64 -7.94 0.48
CA ASP A 245 -8.70 -9.35 0.88
C ASP A 245 -8.66 -9.52 2.40
N MET A 246 -7.92 -8.67 3.13
CA MET A 246 -7.80 -8.80 4.58
C MET A 246 -9.14 -8.58 5.28
N ILE A 247 -9.92 -7.59 4.84
CA ILE A 247 -11.29 -7.39 5.31
C ILE A 247 -12.13 -8.64 5.00
N ALA A 248 -12.09 -9.13 3.75
CA ALA A 248 -12.86 -10.30 3.33
C ALA A 248 -12.53 -11.55 4.15
N ILE A 249 -11.23 -11.81 4.39
CA ILE A 249 -10.76 -12.92 5.22
C ILE A 249 -11.30 -12.81 6.65
N GLY A 250 -11.26 -11.61 7.25
CA GLY A 250 -11.81 -11.37 8.57
C GLY A 250 -13.30 -11.66 8.64
N MET A 251 -14.07 -11.19 7.66
CA MET A 251 -15.51 -11.44 7.56
C MET A 251 -15.82 -12.92 7.39
N LEU A 252 -15.08 -13.64 6.53
CA LEU A 252 -15.23 -15.08 6.32
C LEU A 252 -14.90 -15.88 7.58
N LYS A 253 -13.87 -15.50 8.34
CA LYS A 253 -13.55 -16.12 9.64
C LYS A 253 -14.68 -15.96 10.64
N CYS A 254 -15.30 -14.78 10.69
CA CYS A 254 -16.47 -14.56 11.52
C CYS A 254 -17.66 -15.44 11.09
N LEU A 255 -18.01 -15.44 9.80
CA LEU A 255 -19.07 -16.28 9.25
C LEU A 255 -18.85 -17.78 9.54
N ASN A 256 -17.61 -18.23 9.46
CA ASN A 256 -17.23 -19.60 9.75
C ASN A 256 -17.53 -20.02 11.21
N LYS A 257 -17.45 -19.08 12.16
CA LYS A 257 -17.88 -19.30 13.56
C LYS A 257 -19.39 -19.56 13.67
N TYR A 258 -20.17 -19.03 12.73
CA TYR A 258 -21.63 -19.11 12.69
C TYR A 258 -22.15 -20.00 11.55
N LYS A 259 -21.35 -20.99 11.04
CA LYS A 259 -21.64 -21.85 9.85
C LYS A 259 -23.02 -22.50 9.87
N ASN A 260 -23.57 -22.81 11.04
CA ASN A 260 -24.89 -23.44 11.16
C ASN A 260 -26.03 -22.45 10.88
N ARG A 261 -25.75 -21.17 10.78
CA ARG A 261 -26.74 -20.10 10.60
C ARG A 261 -26.59 -19.34 9.29
N TYR A 262 -25.37 -19.29 8.75
CA TYR A 262 -25.06 -18.55 7.53
C TYR A 262 -24.22 -19.44 6.61
N TYR A 263 -24.67 -19.57 5.37
CA TYR A 263 -23.94 -20.26 4.30
C TYR A 263 -23.39 -19.23 3.34
N VAL A 264 -22.09 -19.32 3.04
CA VAL A 264 -21.44 -18.60 1.95
C VAL A 264 -21.04 -19.65 0.93
N PRO A 265 -21.57 -19.57 -0.29
CA PRO A 265 -21.28 -20.56 -1.35
C PRO A 265 -19.81 -20.52 -1.78
#